data_6afc75dd186de008cca666433132cc22
#
_entry.id   6afc75dd186de008cca666433132cc22
#
_cell.length_a   1.000
_cell.length_b   1.000
_cell.length_c   1.000
_cell.angle_alpha   90.00
_cell.angle_beta   90.00
_cell.angle_gamma   90.00
#
_symmetry.space_group_name_H-M   'P 1'
#
loop_
_entity.id
_entity.type
_entity.pdbx_description
1 polymer ?
#
loop_
_entity_poly.entity_id
_entity_poly.type
_entity_poly.pdbx_seq_one_letter_code
_entity_poly.pdbx_strand_id
1 'polypeptide(L)'
;MDKLFLIDAYALIYRAYYAFIKNPRINSKGLNTSAVMGFVNTVNEVMTKEKPTHIGVAFDPAGPTFRHEAYPEYKAQREACPEDIKKSVPIIKDILRAFRIPILEVEGYEADDVIGTLATKAGLSGVTTYMLT
;
A
#
# COMPACT_ATOMS: atom_id res chain seq x y z
N MET A 1 4.71 -4.89 24.65
CA MET A 1 4.30 -3.61 24.07
C MET A 1 3.77 -3.83 22.66
N ASP A 2 2.60 -3.32 22.39
CA ASP A 2 1.99 -3.51 21.08
C ASP A 2 2.53 -2.53 20.06
N LYS A 3 2.84 -3.04 18.88
CA LYS A 3 3.30 -2.26 17.73
C LYS A 3 2.34 -2.46 16.57
N LEU A 4 1.80 -1.38 16.03
CA LEU A 4 0.98 -1.39 14.82
C LEU A 4 1.79 -0.82 13.67
N PHE A 5 1.93 -1.60 12.58
CA PHE A 5 2.50 -1.10 11.34
C PHE A 5 1.38 -0.88 10.32
N LEU A 6 1.29 0.33 9.81
CA LEU A 6 0.36 0.70 8.75
C LEU A 6 1.16 1.08 7.52
N ILE A 7 0.91 0.39 6.42
CA ILE A 7 1.66 0.54 5.19
C ILE A 7 0.75 1.18 4.13
N ASP A 8 1.23 2.26 3.52
CA ASP A 8 0.60 2.85 2.35
C ASP A 8 1.02 2.03 1.13
N ALA A 9 0.10 1.22 0.62
CA ALA A 9 0.40 0.28 -0.45
C ALA A 9 0.96 0.95 -1.70
N TYR A 10 0.27 1.96 -2.22
CA TYR A 10 0.68 2.60 -3.46
C TYR A 10 2.02 3.33 -3.33
N ALA A 11 2.31 3.92 -2.18
CA ALA A 11 3.61 4.55 -1.97
C ALA A 11 4.75 3.55 -2.13
N LEU A 12 4.61 2.36 -1.55
CA LEU A 12 5.61 1.31 -1.66
C LEU A 12 5.64 0.68 -3.06
N ILE A 13 4.47 0.47 -3.66
CA ILE A 13 4.36 -0.10 -5.00
C ILE A 13 5.05 0.80 -6.03
N TYR A 14 4.76 2.09 -6.01
CA TYR A 14 5.40 3.05 -6.92
C TYR A 14 6.91 3.13 -6.68
N ARG A 15 7.33 3.16 -5.43
CA ARG A 15 8.76 3.18 -5.10
C ARG A 15 9.47 1.95 -5.66
N ALA A 16 8.90 0.77 -5.48
CA ALA A 16 9.47 -0.47 -5.98
C ALA A 16 9.51 -0.50 -7.51
N TYR A 17 8.44 -0.06 -8.15
CA TYR A 17 8.36 0.00 -9.61
C TYR A 17 9.46 0.88 -10.18
N TYR A 18 9.59 2.10 -9.68
CA TYR A 18 10.57 3.05 -10.20
C TYR A 18 12.00 2.72 -9.80
N ALA A 19 12.21 1.98 -8.71
CA ALA A 19 13.55 1.51 -8.34
C ALA A 19 14.14 0.60 -9.41
N PHE A 20 13.30 -0.14 -10.13
CA PHE A 20 13.72 -1.05 -11.20
C PHE A 20 13.37 -0.57 -12.60
N ILE A 21 13.03 0.71 -12.77
CA ILE A 21 12.54 1.23 -14.05
C ILE A 21 13.53 1.00 -15.19
N LYS A 22 14.84 1.09 -14.93
CA LYS A 22 15.90 0.90 -15.92
C LYS A 22 16.28 -0.56 -16.13
N ASN A 23 15.91 -1.43 -15.21
CA ASN A 23 16.21 -2.86 -15.28
C ASN A 23 15.04 -3.63 -14.68
N PRO A 24 13.88 -3.62 -15.34
CA PRO A 24 12.68 -4.22 -14.80
C PRO A 24 12.81 -5.74 -14.67
N ARG A 25 12.16 -6.29 -13.65
CA ARG A 25 12.14 -7.72 -13.37
C ARG A 25 10.97 -8.35 -14.13
N ILE A 26 11.24 -8.80 -15.35
CA ILE A 26 10.23 -9.41 -16.21
C ILE A 26 10.28 -10.92 -16.05
N ASN A 27 9.13 -11.55 -15.79
CA ASN A 27 9.09 -13.00 -15.66
C ASN A 27 8.98 -13.67 -17.04
N SER A 28 8.97 -15.02 -17.05
CA SER A 28 8.90 -15.78 -18.29
C SER A 28 7.63 -15.55 -19.12
N LYS A 29 6.59 -15.02 -18.50
CA LYS A 29 5.30 -14.70 -19.16
C LYS A 29 5.22 -13.25 -19.62
N GLY A 30 6.30 -12.47 -19.48
CA GLY A 30 6.34 -11.09 -19.90
C GLY A 30 5.76 -10.09 -18.91
N LEU A 31 5.40 -10.52 -17.70
CA LEU A 31 4.88 -9.64 -16.67
C LEU A 31 6.03 -8.95 -15.93
N ASN A 32 5.94 -7.64 -15.76
CA ASN A 32 6.87 -6.87 -14.94
C ASN A 32 6.53 -7.09 -13.47
N THR A 33 7.38 -7.85 -12.76
CA THR A 33 7.18 -8.20 -11.35
C THR A 33 7.94 -7.30 -10.39
N SER A 34 8.52 -6.20 -10.88
CA SER A 34 9.33 -5.29 -10.05
C SER A 34 8.58 -4.77 -8.83
N ALA A 35 7.35 -4.30 -9.05
CA ALA A 35 6.53 -3.75 -7.97
C ALA A 35 6.16 -4.83 -6.95
N VAL A 36 5.77 -6.02 -7.44
CA VAL A 36 5.41 -7.15 -6.57
C VAL A 36 6.60 -7.56 -5.72
N MET A 37 7.76 -7.75 -6.36
CA MET A 37 8.97 -8.20 -5.66
C MET A 37 9.41 -7.19 -4.60
N GLY A 38 9.50 -5.92 -4.96
CA GLY A 38 9.94 -4.88 -4.03
C GLY A 38 8.96 -4.70 -2.87
N PHE A 39 7.67 -4.73 -3.15
CA PHE A 39 6.64 -4.63 -2.12
C PHE A 39 6.72 -5.80 -1.13
N VAL A 40 6.75 -7.02 -1.66
CA VAL A 40 6.79 -8.23 -0.83
C VAL A 40 8.06 -8.29 0.01
N ASN A 41 9.21 -7.91 -0.56
CA ASN A 41 10.46 -7.86 0.17
C ASN A 41 10.39 -6.89 1.35
N THR A 42 9.78 -5.71 1.14
CA THR A 42 9.62 -4.71 2.20
C THR A 42 8.71 -5.24 3.31
N VAL A 43 7.57 -5.84 2.94
CA VAL A 43 6.64 -6.41 3.92
C VAL A 43 7.30 -7.52 4.72
N ASN A 44 8.01 -8.41 4.04
CA ASN A 44 8.72 -9.50 4.70
C ASN A 44 9.78 -8.98 5.68
N GLU A 45 10.50 -7.93 5.29
CA GLU A 45 11.49 -7.30 6.15
C GLU A 45 10.84 -6.71 7.41
N VAL A 46 9.71 -6.02 7.26
CA VAL A 46 8.96 -5.49 8.40
C VAL A 46 8.53 -6.63 9.35
N MET A 47 7.98 -7.71 8.78
CA MET A 47 7.51 -8.84 9.57
C MET A 47 8.62 -9.53 10.34
N THR A 48 9.79 -9.67 9.73
CA THR A 48 10.91 -10.42 10.34
C THR A 48 11.76 -9.58 11.27
N LYS A 49 12.00 -8.31 10.96
CA LYS A 49 12.89 -7.43 11.73
C LYS A 49 12.16 -6.64 12.79
N GLU A 50 10.99 -6.10 12.48
CA GLU A 50 10.25 -5.25 13.41
C GLU A 50 9.28 -6.03 14.28
N LYS A 51 8.90 -7.21 13.85
CA LYS A 51 7.98 -8.11 14.59
C LYS A 51 6.74 -7.39 15.13
N PRO A 52 5.92 -6.79 14.25
CA PRO A 52 4.75 -6.05 14.70
C PRO A 52 3.74 -6.99 15.36
N THR A 53 3.01 -6.48 16.36
CA THR A 53 1.89 -7.22 16.94
C THR A 53 0.65 -7.09 16.05
N HIS A 54 0.56 -5.98 15.32
CA HIS A 54 -0.53 -5.69 14.39
C HIS A 54 0.04 -5.06 13.12
N ILE A 55 -0.49 -5.45 11.97
CA ILE A 55 -0.08 -4.91 10.68
C ILE A 55 -1.28 -4.78 9.76
N GLY A 56 -1.32 -3.74 8.98
CA GLY A 56 -2.33 -3.53 7.96
C GLY A 56 -1.75 -2.79 6.77
N VAL A 57 -2.28 -3.07 5.58
CA VAL A 57 -1.85 -2.42 4.35
C VAL A 57 -3.04 -1.67 3.76
N ALA A 58 -2.92 -0.36 3.67
CA ALA A 58 -3.99 0.50 3.19
C ALA A 58 -3.84 0.77 1.70
N PHE A 59 -4.94 0.61 0.97
CA PHE A 59 -5.04 0.87 -0.46
C PHE A 59 -6.00 2.02 -0.71
N ASP A 60 -5.66 2.87 -1.68
CA ASP A 60 -6.63 3.82 -2.21
C ASP A 60 -7.70 3.07 -2.98
N PRO A 61 -8.98 3.46 -2.89
CA PRO A 61 -10.03 2.79 -3.64
C PRO A 61 -9.94 3.11 -5.13
N ALA A 62 -10.57 2.27 -5.96
CA ALA A 62 -10.60 2.47 -7.40
C ALA A 62 -11.43 3.69 -7.82
N GLY A 63 -12.45 4.03 -7.02
CA GLY A 63 -13.35 5.14 -7.32
C GLY A 63 -12.89 6.48 -6.73
N PRO A 64 -13.65 7.55 -6.96
CA PRO A 64 -13.33 8.86 -6.38
C PRO A 64 -13.47 8.85 -4.87
N THR A 65 -12.66 9.68 -4.22
CA THR A 65 -12.72 9.88 -2.77
C THR A 65 -13.57 11.12 -2.46
N PHE A 66 -13.80 11.36 -1.16
CA PHE A 66 -14.55 12.55 -0.75
C PHE A 66 -13.88 13.85 -1.21
N ARG A 67 -12.55 13.85 -1.39
CA ARG A 67 -11.81 15.00 -1.92
C ARG A 67 -12.16 15.27 -3.38
N HIS A 68 -12.36 14.24 -4.18
CA HIS A 68 -12.78 14.37 -5.58
C HIS A 68 -14.21 14.89 -5.67
N GLU A 69 -15.10 14.45 -4.76
CA GLU A 69 -16.48 14.91 -4.72
C GLU A 69 -16.58 16.37 -4.31
N ALA A 70 -15.78 16.78 -3.31
CA ALA A 70 -15.75 18.17 -2.84
C ALA A 70 -14.99 19.09 -3.78
N TYR A 71 -13.99 18.55 -4.49
CA TYR A 71 -13.14 19.30 -5.41
C TYR A 71 -12.77 18.43 -6.61
N PRO A 72 -13.56 18.46 -7.69
CA PRO A 72 -13.35 17.57 -8.83
C PRO A 72 -11.97 17.69 -9.50
N GLU A 73 -11.28 18.83 -9.32
CA GLU A 73 -9.94 19.02 -9.88
C GLU A 73 -8.84 18.40 -9.02
N TYR A 74 -9.17 17.85 -7.87
CA TYR A 74 -8.20 17.22 -6.98
C TYR A 74 -7.48 16.09 -7.70
N LYS A 75 -6.17 16.21 -7.83
CA LYS A 75 -5.30 15.25 -8.55
C LYS A 75 -5.63 15.07 -10.03
N ALA A 76 -6.44 15.95 -10.64
CA ALA A 76 -6.79 15.83 -12.05
C ALA A 76 -5.57 15.93 -12.97
N GLN A 77 -4.49 16.60 -12.54
CA GLN A 77 -3.26 16.77 -13.31
C GLN A 77 -2.28 15.60 -13.15
N ARG A 78 -2.59 14.62 -12.29
CA ARG A 78 -1.70 13.48 -12.11
C ARG A 78 -1.68 12.57 -13.32
N GLU A 79 -0.49 12.03 -13.61
CA GLU A 79 -0.34 11.04 -14.67
C GLU A 79 -1.16 9.79 -14.35
N ALA A 80 -1.61 9.13 -15.41
CA ALA A 80 -2.31 7.87 -15.27
C ALA A 80 -1.40 6.81 -14.63
N CYS A 81 -1.99 5.92 -13.84
CA CYS A 81 -1.26 4.81 -13.24
C CYS A 81 -0.69 3.90 -14.35
N PRO A 82 0.60 3.57 -14.32
CA PRO A 82 1.19 2.64 -15.28
C PRO A 82 0.45 1.29 -15.30
N GLU A 83 0.31 0.72 -16.49
CA GLU A 83 -0.36 -0.59 -16.65
C GLU A 83 0.30 -1.70 -15.82
N ASP A 84 1.65 -1.67 -15.75
CA ASP A 84 2.38 -2.67 -14.96
C ASP A 84 2.01 -2.59 -13.48
N ILE A 85 1.76 -1.39 -12.96
CA ILE A 85 1.32 -1.20 -11.59
C ILE A 85 -0.11 -1.70 -11.43
N LYS A 86 -1.00 -1.37 -12.37
CA LYS A 86 -2.38 -1.85 -12.34
C LYS A 86 -2.46 -3.39 -12.31
N LYS A 87 -1.60 -4.04 -13.10
CA LYS A 87 -1.52 -5.51 -13.12
C LYS A 87 -0.95 -6.10 -11.84
N SER A 88 -0.06 -5.36 -11.19
CA SER A 88 0.60 -5.81 -9.96
C SER A 88 -0.32 -5.76 -8.74
N VAL A 89 -1.25 -4.82 -8.68
CA VAL A 89 -2.11 -4.62 -7.50
C VAL A 89 -2.91 -5.85 -7.12
N PRO A 90 -3.64 -6.52 -8.04
CA PRO A 90 -4.37 -7.74 -7.66
C PRO A 90 -3.46 -8.85 -7.15
N ILE A 91 -2.27 -8.98 -7.73
CA ILE A 91 -1.29 -9.99 -7.34
C ILE A 91 -0.81 -9.70 -5.91
N ILE A 92 -0.49 -8.45 -5.62
CA ILE A 92 -0.05 -8.02 -4.29
C ILE A 92 -1.16 -8.28 -3.27
N LYS A 93 -2.41 -7.97 -3.60
CA LYS A 93 -3.54 -8.24 -2.71
C LYS A 93 -3.68 -9.73 -2.41
N ASP A 94 -3.52 -10.59 -3.42
CA ASP A 94 -3.58 -12.03 -3.23
C ASP A 94 -2.46 -12.53 -2.32
N ILE A 95 -1.26 -11.99 -2.47
CA ILE A 95 -0.11 -12.33 -1.62
C ILE A 95 -0.39 -11.90 -0.17
N LEU A 96 -0.92 -10.70 0.03
CA LEU A 96 -1.26 -10.22 1.37
C LEU A 96 -2.31 -11.10 2.04
N ARG A 97 -3.31 -11.56 1.28
CA ARG A 97 -4.32 -12.50 1.79
C ARG A 97 -3.69 -13.83 2.19
N ALA A 98 -2.74 -14.32 1.38
CA ALA A 98 -2.00 -15.55 1.70
C ALA A 98 -1.18 -15.41 2.98
N PHE A 99 -0.62 -14.23 3.24
CA PHE A 99 0.11 -13.93 4.48
C PHE A 99 -0.83 -13.61 5.65
N ARG A 100 -2.12 -13.55 5.41
CA ARG A 100 -3.14 -13.14 6.38
C ARG A 100 -2.92 -11.74 6.93
N ILE A 101 -2.46 -10.84 6.06
CA ILE A 101 -2.28 -9.44 6.40
C ILE A 101 -3.55 -8.68 5.97
N PRO A 102 -4.21 -7.95 6.87
CA PRO A 102 -5.41 -7.20 6.52
C PRO A 102 -5.18 -6.16 5.43
N ILE A 103 -6.09 -6.14 4.47
CA ILE A 103 -6.13 -5.12 3.43
C ILE A 103 -7.18 -4.09 3.85
N LEU A 104 -6.74 -2.84 3.96
CA LEU A 104 -7.57 -1.74 4.44
C LEU A 104 -7.92 -0.84 3.25
N GLU A 105 -9.14 -0.97 2.77
CA GLU A 105 -9.61 -0.18 1.63
C GLU A 105 -11.04 0.26 1.94
N VAL A 106 -11.25 1.58 1.97
CA VAL A 106 -12.55 2.16 2.31
C VAL A 106 -13.01 3.01 1.15
N GLU A 107 -14.14 2.65 0.56
CA GLU A 107 -14.72 3.39 -0.54
C GLU A 107 -14.94 4.85 -0.15
N GLY A 108 -14.53 5.76 -1.00
CA GLY A 108 -14.68 7.20 -0.78
C GLY A 108 -13.54 7.85 -0.01
N TYR A 109 -12.62 7.09 0.56
CA TYR A 109 -11.50 7.62 1.36
C TYR A 109 -10.17 7.13 0.83
N GLU A 110 -9.15 8.00 0.91
CA GLU A 110 -7.79 7.62 0.51
C GLU A 110 -7.11 6.78 1.61
N ALA A 111 -6.03 6.08 1.24
CA ALA A 111 -5.23 5.31 2.19
C ALA A 111 -4.75 6.18 3.36
N ASP A 112 -4.34 7.42 3.09
CA ASP A 112 -3.87 8.35 4.12
C ASP A 112 -4.95 8.61 5.18
N ASP A 113 -6.21 8.68 4.78
CA ASP A 113 -7.33 8.91 5.72
C ASP A 113 -7.52 7.70 6.62
N VAL A 114 -7.43 6.51 6.05
CA VAL A 114 -7.56 5.24 6.79
C VAL A 114 -6.40 5.10 7.77
N ILE A 115 -5.18 5.34 7.33
CA ILE A 115 -3.98 5.27 8.16
C ILE A 115 -4.06 6.27 9.32
N GLY A 116 -4.42 7.52 9.03
CA GLY A 116 -4.54 8.56 10.05
C GLY A 116 -5.59 8.22 11.10
N THR A 117 -6.73 7.70 10.67
CA THR A 117 -7.81 7.31 11.58
C THR A 117 -7.37 6.18 12.49
N LEU A 118 -6.77 5.13 11.94
CA LEU A 118 -6.34 3.98 12.72
C LEU A 118 -5.18 4.33 13.65
N ALA A 119 -4.23 5.15 13.20
CA ALA A 119 -3.13 5.60 14.03
C ALA A 119 -3.63 6.39 15.24
N THR A 120 -4.61 7.27 15.04
CA THR A 120 -5.23 8.02 16.12
C THR A 120 -5.92 7.10 17.12
N LYS A 121 -6.71 6.15 16.63
CA LYS A 121 -7.40 5.20 17.51
C LYS A 121 -6.42 4.31 18.28
N ALA A 122 -5.37 3.85 17.62
CA ALA A 122 -4.35 3.02 18.26
C ALA A 122 -3.62 3.80 19.36
N GLY A 123 -3.32 5.08 19.11
CA GLY A 123 -2.70 5.94 20.11
C GLY A 123 -3.55 6.11 21.36
N LEU A 124 -4.86 6.24 21.19
CA LEU A 124 -5.81 6.32 22.32
C LEU A 124 -5.84 5.03 23.14
N SER A 125 -5.51 3.90 22.53
CA SER A 125 -5.45 2.59 23.21
C SER A 125 -4.04 2.26 23.73
N GLY A 126 -3.10 3.18 23.62
CA GLY A 126 -1.72 2.97 24.10
C GLY A 126 -0.84 2.14 23.16
N VAL A 127 -1.26 1.95 21.91
CA VAL A 127 -0.49 1.21 20.90
C VAL A 127 0.40 2.17 20.12
N THR A 128 1.67 1.83 19.98
CA THR A 128 2.60 2.61 19.16
C THR A 128 2.40 2.26 17.69
N THR A 129 2.22 3.29 16.86
CA THR A 129 1.98 3.13 15.43
C THR A 129 3.19 3.61 14.62
N TYR A 130 3.60 2.77 13.66
CA TYR A 130 4.63 3.09 12.67
C TYR A 130 3.98 3.12 11.30
N MET A 131 4.24 4.16 10.53
CA MET A 131 3.66 4.33 9.21
C MET A 131 4.76 4.28 8.15
N LEU A 132 4.57 3.40 7.16
CA LEU A 132 5.43 3.31 5.99
C LEU A 132 4.71 3.93 4.80
N THR A 133 5.26 5.03 4.32
CA THR A 133 4.69 5.74 3.17
C THR A 133 5.76 6.09 2.13
#